data_725d5bb0119e8870aa0afed50de95a39
#
_entry.id   725d5bb0119e8870aa0afed50de95a39
#
_cell.length_a   1.000
_cell.length_b   1.000
_cell.length_c   1.000
_cell.angle_alpha   90.00
_cell.angle_beta   90.00
_cell.angle_gamma   90.00
#
_symmetry.space_group_name_H-M   'P 1'
#
loop_
_entity.id
_entity.type
_entity.pdbx_description
1 polymer ?
#
loop_
_entity_poly.entity_id
_entity_poly.type
_entity_poly.pdbx_seq_one_letter_code
_entity_poly.pdbx_strand_id
1 'polypeptide(L)'
;YRLVFLYYLCRMGAETYDAYEKRGISREIFRDTFYDLTFWCENCFLEYGEYGIDEYDWFFRHMKLTIFRLGRMQFEIMDSRWNFTAGERMVKKGDPIISIHIPQGEKLTLESVRESIIQGMAFWGKEMPYLCHSWLLYPGLKDILPEKSNIIMFQNQFQIVEADWDEREAEWRIWG
;
A
#
# COMPACT_ATOMS: atom_id res chain seq x y z
N TYR A 1 -22.58 -5.53 -10.80
CA TYR A 1 -21.37 -4.99 -11.49
C TYR A 1 -20.07 -5.49 -10.84
N ARG A 2 -20.04 -5.74 -9.52
CA ARG A 2 -18.85 -6.15 -8.75
C ARG A 2 -18.22 -7.44 -9.28
N LEU A 3 -19.03 -8.46 -9.59
CA LEU A 3 -18.55 -9.72 -10.18
C LEU A 3 -17.97 -9.52 -11.58
N VAL A 4 -18.51 -8.58 -12.35
CA VAL A 4 -17.99 -8.24 -13.67
C VAL A 4 -16.59 -7.62 -13.56
N PHE A 5 -16.39 -6.70 -12.62
CA PHE A 5 -15.06 -6.15 -12.34
C PHE A 5 -14.08 -7.23 -11.89
N LEU A 6 -14.45 -8.10 -10.97
CA LEU A 6 -13.61 -9.21 -10.54
C LEU A 6 -13.17 -10.06 -11.73
N TYR A 7 -14.11 -10.45 -12.62
CA TYR A 7 -13.80 -11.24 -13.81
C TYR A 7 -12.77 -10.55 -14.73
N TYR A 8 -13.00 -9.28 -15.04
CA TYR A 8 -12.09 -8.55 -15.92
C TYR A 8 -10.74 -8.28 -15.27
N LEU A 9 -10.69 -7.96 -13.97
CA LEU A 9 -9.44 -7.75 -13.24
C LEU A 9 -8.60 -9.03 -13.16
N CYS A 10 -9.22 -10.19 -12.92
CA CYS A 10 -8.52 -11.47 -12.95
C CYS A 10 -7.97 -11.77 -14.36
N ARG A 11 -8.73 -11.51 -15.41
CA ARG A 11 -8.30 -11.73 -16.77
C ARG A 11 -7.14 -10.80 -17.17
N MET A 12 -7.30 -9.51 -16.93
CA MET A 12 -6.25 -8.50 -17.19
C MET A 12 -5.00 -8.79 -16.35
N GLY A 13 -5.18 -9.19 -15.09
CA GLY A 13 -4.09 -9.62 -14.23
C GLY A 13 -3.27 -10.76 -14.83
N ALA A 14 -3.95 -11.79 -15.34
CA ALA A 14 -3.28 -12.91 -16.02
C ALA A 14 -2.50 -12.46 -17.26
N GLU A 15 -3.06 -11.56 -18.06
CA GLU A 15 -2.40 -10.97 -19.25
C GLU A 15 -1.19 -10.09 -18.88
N THR A 16 -1.19 -9.52 -17.65
CA THR A 16 -0.09 -8.68 -17.15
C THR A 16 1.16 -9.50 -16.82
N TYR A 17 1.05 -10.82 -16.62
CA TYR A 17 2.17 -11.68 -16.21
C TYR A 17 3.36 -11.61 -17.16
N ASP A 18 3.12 -11.62 -18.46
CA ASP A 18 4.19 -11.50 -19.49
C ASP A 18 4.99 -10.19 -19.35
N ALA A 19 4.34 -9.11 -18.90
CA ALA A 19 5.01 -7.83 -18.67
C ALA A 19 5.89 -7.86 -17.41
N TYR A 20 5.50 -8.62 -16.37
CA TYR A 20 6.35 -8.87 -15.21
C TYR A 20 7.61 -9.63 -15.60
N GLU A 21 7.48 -10.71 -16.37
CA GLU A 21 8.62 -11.50 -16.86
C GLU A 21 9.59 -10.66 -17.71
N LYS A 22 9.04 -9.86 -18.64
CA LYS A 22 9.85 -8.96 -19.49
C LYS A 22 10.62 -7.91 -18.68
N ARG A 23 10.12 -7.51 -17.52
CA ARG A 23 10.81 -6.58 -16.60
C ARG A 23 11.72 -7.29 -15.60
N GLY A 24 11.85 -8.63 -15.67
CA GLY A 24 12.64 -9.41 -14.73
C GLY A 24 12.04 -9.45 -13.31
N ILE A 25 10.75 -9.17 -13.16
CA ILE A 25 10.06 -9.21 -11.87
C ILE A 25 9.62 -10.65 -11.60
N SER A 26 9.94 -11.17 -10.42
CA SER A 26 9.72 -12.58 -10.10
C SER A 26 8.22 -12.93 -10.05
N ARG A 27 7.93 -14.22 -10.33
CA ARG A 27 6.59 -14.78 -10.20
C ARG A 27 6.02 -14.65 -8.78
N GLU A 28 6.88 -14.67 -7.78
CA GLU A 28 6.50 -14.49 -6.39
C GLU A 28 5.96 -13.09 -6.14
N ILE A 29 6.66 -12.04 -6.60
CA ILE A 29 6.21 -10.65 -6.52
C ILE A 29 4.88 -10.47 -7.27
N PHE A 30 4.74 -11.08 -8.46
CA PHE A 30 3.48 -11.07 -9.20
C PHE A 30 2.33 -11.65 -8.38
N ARG A 31 2.50 -12.89 -7.88
CA ARG A 31 1.49 -13.58 -7.07
C ARG A 31 1.10 -12.77 -5.84
N ASP A 32 2.09 -12.30 -5.09
CA ASP A 32 1.86 -11.59 -3.84
C ASP A 32 1.20 -10.23 -4.08
N THR A 33 1.54 -9.54 -5.19
CA THR A 33 0.90 -8.29 -5.58
C THR A 33 -0.57 -8.50 -5.97
N PHE A 34 -0.87 -9.50 -6.80
CA PHE A 34 -2.23 -9.79 -7.24
C PHE A 34 -3.08 -10.53 -6.20
N TYR A 35 -2.49 -11.05 -5.12
CA TYR A 35 -3.23 -11.62 -4.00
C TYR A 35 -4.16 -10.59 -3.33
N ASP A 36 -3.91 -9.33 -3.54
CA ASP A 36 -4.78 -8.22 -3.13
C ASP A 36 -6.22 -8.36 -3.65
N LEU A 37 -6.40 -8.91 -4.86
CA LEU A 37 -7.73 -9.23 -5.40
C LEU A 37 -8.54 -10.17 -4.48
N THR A 38 -7.86 -11.12 -3.82
CA THR A 38 -8.52 -12.05 -2.89
C THR A 38 -9.06 -11.31 -1.68
N PHE A 39 -8.26 -10.45 -1.06
CA PHE A 39 -8.68 -9.68 0.10
C PHE A 39 -9.87 -8.75 -0.21
N TRP A 40 -9.80 -8.03 -1.34
CA TRP A 40 -10.89 -7.15 -1.74
C TRP A 40 -12.16 -7.90 -2.12
N CYS A 41 -12.02 -9.09 -2.72
CA CYS A 41 -13.16 -9.96 -3.01
C CYS A 41 -13.83 -10.49 -1.74
N GLU A 42 -13.03 -10.87 -0.73
CA GLU A 42 -13.52 -11.29 0.58
C GLU A 42 -14.21 -10.12 1.32
N ASN A 43 -13.63 -8.93 1.29
CA ASN A 43 -14.24 -7.74 1.88
C ASN A 43 -15.57 -7.40 1.21
N CYS A 44 -15.65 -7.49 -0.10
CA CYS A 44 -16.89 -7.29 -0.86
C CYS A 44 -17.97 -8.28 -0.42
N PHE A 45 -17.59 -9.54 -0.18
CA PHE A 45 -18.54 -10.53 0.34
C PHE A 45 -19.01 -10.20 1.77
N LEU A 46 -18.11 -9.76 2.64
CA LEU A 46 -18.45 -9.39 4.02
C LEU A 46 -19.39 -8.18 4.07
N GLU A 47 -19.19 -7.22 3.19
CA GLU A 47 -19.97 -5.96 3.16
C GLU A 47 -21.31 -6.11 2.43
N TYR A 48 -21.31 -6.78 1.28
CA TYR A 48 -22.48 -6.85 0.38
C TYR A 48 -23.12 -8.21 0.24
N GLY A 49 -22.54 -9.28 0.82
CA GLY A 49 -23.04 -10.66 0.69
C GLY A 49 -22.81 -11.27 -0.70
N GLU A 50 -22.04 -10.63 -1.58
CA GLU A 50 -21.70 -11.11 -2.92
C GLU A 50 -20.20 -11.01 -3.20
N TYR A 51 -19.62 -11.99 -3.89
CA TYR A 51 -18.23 -11.92 -4.33
C TYR A 51 -18.08 -10.95 -5.49
N GLY A 52 -17.04 -10.13 -5.42
CA GLY A 52 -16.77 -9.13 -6.45
C GLY A 52 -15.68 -8.15 -6.03
N ILE A 53 -15.57 -7.05 -6.79
CA ILE A 53 -14.67 -5.93 -6.45
C ILE A 53 -15.49 -4.65 -6.54
N ASP A 54 -15.46 -3.87 -5.48
CA ASP A 54 -16.08 -2.53 -5.42
C ASP A 54 -15.05 -1.44 -5.74
N GLU A 55 -13.90 -1.45 -5.11
CA GLU A 55 -12.80 -0.51 -5.29
C GLU A 55 -11.90 -0.90 -6.49
N TYR A 56 -12.50 -1.00 -7.69
CA TYR A 56 -11.82 -1.48 -8.90
C TYR A 56 -10.68 -0.55 -9.36
N ASP A 57 -10.74 0.75 -9.10
CA ASP A 57 -9.74 1.74 -9.48
C ASP A 57 -8.37 1.47 -8.85
N TRP A 58 -8.38 0.86 -7.66
CA TRP A 58 -7.16 0.45 -6.97
C TRP A 58 -6.28 -0.45 -7.83
N PHE A 59 -6.90 -1.34 -8.61
CA PHE A 59 -6.20 -2.37 -9.38
C PHE A 59 -5.55 -1.87 -10.67
N PHE A 60 -5.86 -0.66 -11.13
CA PHE A 60 -5.15 -0.10 -12.30
C PHE A 60 -3.65 0.10 -12.04
N ARG A 61 -3.23 0.26 -10.79
CA ARG A 61 -1.81 0.31 -10.39
C ARG A 61 -1.10 -1.00 -10.64
N HIS A 62 -1.77 -2.13 -10.36
CA HIS A 62 -1.29 -3.48 -10.59
C HIS A 62 -1.08 -3.73 -12.10
N MET A 63 -2.08 -3.35 -12.91
CA MET A 63 -2.03 -3.51 -14.37
C MET A 63 -0.99 -2.61 -15.03
N LYS A 64 -0.74 -1.42 -14.48
CA LYS A 64 0.28 -0.49 -14.97
C LYS A 64 1.68 -0.84 -14.50
N LEU A 65 1.84 -1.84 -13.65
CA LEU A 65 3.12 -2.22 -13.02
C LEU A 65 3.77 -1.03 -12.28
N THR A 66 2.99 -0.28 -11.55
CA THR A 66 3.45 0.83 -10.71
C THR A 66 3.45 0.49 -9.24
N ILE A 67 2.73 -0.55 -8.81
CA ILE A 67 2.67 -1.04 -7.43
C ILE A 67 3.10 -2.49 -7.34
N PHE A 68 3.89 -2.83 -6.31
CA PHE A 68 4.32 -4.20 -6.03
C PHE A 68 4.27 -4.50 -4.54
N ARG A 69 3.81 -5.70 -4.19
CA ARG A 69 3.91 -6.20 -2.82
C ARG A 69 5.30 -6.78 -2.59
N LEU A 70 6.02 -6.20 -1.64
CA LEU A 70 7.37 -6.59 -1.27
C LEU A 70 7.39 -6.90 0.24
N GLY A 71 7.18 -8.16 0.57
CA GLY A 71 6.93 -8.59 1.94
C GLY A 71 5.55 -8.17 2.45
N ARG A 72 5.51 -7.52 3.63
CA ARG A 72 4.25 -7.13 4.29
C ARG A 72 3.55 -5.92 3.66
N MET A 73 4.29 -5.05 2.99
CA MET A 73 3.78 -3.77 2.45
C MET A 73 3.79 -3.75 0.93
N GLN A 74 3.06 -2.79 0.36
CA GLN A 74 3.09 -2.48 -1.06
C GLN A 74 3.81 -1.15 -1.29
N PHE A 75 4.53 -1.08 -2.42
CA PHE A 75 5.32 0.08 -2.81
C PHE A 75 4.91 0.50 -4.22
N GLU A 76 4.48 1.75 -4.35
CA GLU A 76 4.01 2.33 -5.62
C GLU A 76 4.90 3.48 -6.04
N ILE A 77 5.41 3.45 -7.27
CA ILE A 77 6.02 4.63 -7.87
C ILE A 77 4.93 5.57 -8.36
N MET A 78 4.95 6.81 -7.87
CA MET A 78 4.00 7.84 -8.27
C MET A 78 4.60 9.24 -8.15
N ASP A 79 3.92 10.22 -8.73
CA ASP A 79 4.28 11.62 -8.53
C ASP A 79 3.72 12.12 -7.19
N SER A 80 4.55 12.85 -6.44
CA SER A 80 4.13 13.44 -5.16
C SER A 80 2.95 14.39 -5.34
N ARG A 81 1.94 14.26 -4.50
CA ARG A 81 0.79 15.17 -4.44
C ARG A 81 1.05 16.40 -3.57
N TRP A 82 2.09 16.34 -2.74
CA TRP A 82 2.41 17.34 -1.73
C TRP A 82 3.85 17.85 -1.86
N ASN A 83 4.11 19.01 -1.24
CA ASN A 83 5.46 19.46 -0.97
C ASN A 83 5.80 19.05 0.48
N PHE A 84 6.93 18.40 0.69
CA PHE A 84 7.37 18.03 2.04
C PHE A 84 8.89 17.95 2.10
N THR A 85 9.44 17.91 3.32
CA THR A 85 10.87 17.74 3.53
C THR A 85 11.12 16.40 4.23
N ALA A 86 11.95 15.55 3.62
CA ALA A 86 12.39 14.27 4.17
C ALA A 86 13.90 14.35 4.47
N GLY A 87 14.26 14.48 5.74
CA GLY A 87 15.63 14.79 6.14
C GLY A 87 16.06 16.14 5.59
N GLU A 88 17.16 16.16 4.80
CA GLU A 88 17.66 17.37 4.12
C GLU A 88 17.05 17.58 2.72
N ARG A 89 16.30 16.62 2.22
CA ARG A 89 15.75 16.63 0.86
C ARG A 89 14.36 17.28 0.83
N MET A 90 14.22 18.32 0.05
CA MET A 90 12.91 18.88 -0.31
C MET A 90 12.31 18.09 -1.47
N VAL A 91 11.10 17.60 -1.31
CA VAL A 91 10.27 16.95 -2.34
C VAL A 91 9.16 17.91 -2.71
N LYS A 92 9.00 18.18 -3.99
CA LYS A 92 7.95 19.05 -4.52
C LYS A 92 6.81 18.22 -5.11
N LYS A 93 5.62 18.81 -5.15
CA LYS A 93 4.51 18.25 -5.91
C LYS A 93 4.92 17.98 -7.35
N GLY A 94 4.72 16.76 -7.83
CA GLY A 94 5.14 16.29 -9.15
C GLY A 94 6.50 15.59 -9.17
N ASP A 95 7.30 15.65 -8.10
CA ASP A 95 8.53 14.86 -8.03
C ASP A 95 8.20 13.35 -7.83
N PRO A 96 9.00 12.44 -8.42
CA PRO A 96 8.77 11.01 -8.25
C PRO A 96 9.09 10.57 -6.82
N ILE A 97 8.17 9.80 -6.25
CA ILE A 97 8.28 9.20 -4.91
C ILE A 97 7.89 7.73 -4.94
N ILE A 98 8.26 7.00 -3.91
CA ILE A 98 7.73 5.67 -3.61
C ILE A 98 6.71 5.80 -2.48
N SER A 99 5.44 5.60 -2.81
CA SER A 99 4.35 5.55 -1.84
C SER A 99 4.28 4.17 -1.20
N ILE A 100 4.23 4.12 0.13
CA ILE A 100 4.10 2.89 0.91
C ILE A 100 2.63 2.71 1.28
N HIS A 101 2.06 1.56 0.91
CA HIS A 101 0.71 1.17 1.26
C HIS A 101 0.73 -0.04 2.20
N ILE A 102 -0.27 -0.14 3.06
CA ILE A 102 -0.41 -1.19 4.06
C ILE A 102 -1.61 -2.05 3.69
N PRO A 103 -1.41 -3.10 2.87
CA PRO A 103 -2.52 -3.97 2.49
C PRO A 103 -3.02 -4.78 3.67
N GLN A 104 -4.24 -5.28 3.58
CA GLN A 104 -4.78 -6.28 4.50
C GLN A 104 -3.90 -7.54 4.52
N GLY A 105 -3.95 -8.30 5.60
CA GLY A 105 -3.22 -9.56 5.74
C GLY A 105 -2.64 -9.74 7.15
N GLU A 106 -1.44 -10.30 7.22
CA GLU A 106 -0.76 -10.63 8.47
C GLU A 106 -0.51 -9.42 9.38
N LYS A 107 -0.23 -9.70 10.66
CA LYS A 107 0.08 -8.66 11.64
C LYS A 107 1.23 -7.78 11.18
N LEU A 108 1.09 -6.48 11.40
CA LEU A 108 2.11 -5.47 11.11
C LEU A 108 3.17 -5.48 12.23
N THR A 109 4.03 -6.51 12.25
CA THR A 109 5.11 -6.60 13.23
C THR A 109 6.28 -5.71 12.84
N LEU A 110 7.09 -5.30 13.82
CA LEU A 110 8.29 -4.48 13.55
C LEU A 110 9.25 -5.17 12.58
N GLU A 111 9.41 -6.50 12.72
CA GLU A 111 10.27 -7.31 11.85
C GLU A 111 9.75 -7.30 10.41
N SER A 112 8.46 -7.64 10.19
CA SER A 112 7.85 -7.68 8.86
C SER A 112 7.86 -6.31 8.17
N VAL A 113 7.71 -5.22 8.93
CA VAL A 113 7.82 -3.85 8.41
C VAL A 113 9.24 -3.55 7.94
N ARG A 114 10.24 -3.85 8.76
CA ARG A 114 11.66 -3.60 8.42
C ARG A 114 12.11 -4.41 7.22
N GLU A 115 11.77 -5.70 7.18
CA GLU A 115 12.07 -6.56 6.03
C GLU A 115 11.43 -6.02 4.76
N SER A 116 10.18 -5.60 4.83
CA SER A 116 9.46 -5.02 3.70
C SER A 116 10.12 -3.72 3.21
N ILE A 117 10.54 -2.82 4.12
CA ILE A 117 11.28 -1.61 3.76
C ILE A 117 12.61 -1.95 3.06
N ILE A 118 13.35 -2.94 3.59
CA ILE A 118 14.61 -3.39 2.97
C ILE A 118 14.36 -3.91 1.55
N GLN A 119 13.33 -4.73 1.35
CA GLN A 119 12.93 -5.24 0.03
C GLN A 119 12.51 -4.09 -0.91
N GLY A 120 11.72 -3.15 -0.41
CA GLY A 120 11.32 -1.95 -1.17
C GLY A 120 12.52 -1.13 -1.64
N MET A 121 13.47 -0.86 -0.74
CA MET A 121 14.70 -0.14 -1.06
C MET A 121 15.62 -0.90 -2.02
N ALA A 122 15.64 -2.24 -1.94
CA ALA A 122 16.40 -3.06 -2.88
C ALA A 122 15.77 -3.04 -4.28
N PHE A 123 14.44 -2.99 -4.36
CA PHE A 123 13.70 -3.00 -5.62
C PHE A 123 13.68 -1.63 -6.33
N TRP A 124 13.35 -0.56 -5.58
CA TRP A 124 13.15 0.79 -6.12
C TRP A 124 14.37 1.71 -6.03
N GLY A 125 15.36 1.35 -5.22
CA GLY A 125 16.56 2.14 -4.94
C GLY A 125 16.43 2.98 -3.66
N LYS A 126 17.55 3.12 -2.96
CA LYS A 126 17.63 3.86 -1.70
C LYS A 126 17.56 5.38 -1.85
N GLU A 127 17.85 5.88 -3.05
CA GLU A 127 17.89 7.32 -3.35
C GLU A 127 16.49 7.92 -3.58
N MET A 128 15.49 7.07 -3.73
CA MET A 128 14.10 7.53 -3.88
C MET A 128 13.55 8.03 -2.53
N PRO A 129 12.76 9.11 -2.52
CA PRO A 129 12.00 9.47 -1.32
C PRO A 129 10.85 8.49 -1.12
N TYR A 130 10.73 7.98 0.11
CA TYR A 130 9.65 7.06 0.51
C TYR A 130 8.65 7.81 1.39
N LEU A 131 7.38 7.73 1.06
CA LEU A 131 6.28 8.37 1.77
C LEU A 131 5.20 7.36 2.11
N CYS A 132 4.71 7.38 3.33
CA CYS A 132 3.54 6.63 3.74
C CYS A 132 2.43 7.61 4.15
N HIS A 133 1.30 7.58 3.47
CA HIS A 133 0.10 8.30 3.86
C HIS A 133 -0.90 7.30 4.42
N SER A 134 -1.17 7.36 5.72
CA SER A 134 -2.02 6.39 6.41
C SER A 134 -2.51 6.93 7.75
N TRP A 135 -3.78 6.67 8.08
CA TRP A 135 -4.34 6.93 9.41
C TRP A 135 -3.58 6.20 10.54
N LEU A 136 -2.90 5.08 10.24
CA LEU A 136 -2.05 4.38 11.21
C LEU A 136 -0.86 5.24 11.68
N LEU A 137 -0.52 6.30 10.97
CA LEU A 137 0.53 7.26 11.33
C LEU A 137 0.00 8.46 12.12
N TYR A 138 -1.31 8.53 12.40
CA TYR A 138 -1.89 9.63 13.18
C TYR A 138 -1.24 9.73 14.57
N PRO A 139 -0.65 10.90 14.91
CA PRO A 139 0.12 11.04 16.13
C PRO A 139 -0.66 10.76 17.42
N GLY A 140 -1.96 11.10 17.46
CA GLY A 140 -2.83 10.90 18.61
C GLY A 140 -3.05 9.42 19.00
N LEU A 141 -2.69 8.47 18.14
CA LEU A 141 -2.74 7.05 18.51
C LEU A 141 -1.77 6.69 19.64
N LYS A 142 -0.72 7.49 19.86
CA LYS A 142 0.22 7.32 20.98
C LYS A 142 -0.41 7.59 22.34
N ASP A 143 -1.50 8.37 22.39
CA ASP A 143 -2.20 8.71 23.63
C ASP A 143 -3.15 7.58 24.09
N ILE A 144 -3.56 6.70 23.15
CA ILE A 144 -4.58 5.67 23.39
C ILE A 144 -4.07 4.25 23.24
N LEU A 145 -2.99 4.02 22.50
CA LEU A 145 -2.42 2.69 22.28
C LEU A 145 -1.17 2.46 23.15
N PRO A 146 -0.97 1.20 23.63
CA PRO A 146 0.24 0.86 24.35
C PRO A 146 1.49 1.09 23.48
N GLU A 147 2.57 1.55 24.10
CA GLU A 147 3.87 1.81 23.46
C GLU A 147 4.40 0.61 22.64
N LYS A 148 4.11 -0.61 23.11
CA LYS A 148 4.52 -1.88 22.49
C LYS A 148 3.50 -2.41 21.46
N SER A 149 2.44 -1.66 21.13
CA SER A 149 1.52 -2.08 20.08
C SER A 149 2.22 -2.06 18.73
N ASN A 150 1.81 -2.96 17.84
CA ASN A 150 2.36 -3.02 16.48
C ASN A 150 2.20 -1.70 15.73
N ILE A 151 1.10 -0.97 15.95
CA ILE A 151 0.83 0.33 15.32
C ILE A 151 1.86 1.36 15.79
N ILE A 152 2.11 1.46 17.10
CA ILE A 152 3.09 2.42 17.61
C ILE A 152 4.52 2.05 17.18
N MET A 153 4.85 0.75 17.17
CA MET A 153 6.15 0.29 16.66
C MET A 153 6.29 0.58 15.15
N PHE A 154 5.21 0.48 14.38
CA PHE A 154 5.18 0.89 12.98
C PHE A 154 5.40 2.39 12.82
N GLN A 155 4.64 3.24 13.56
CA GLN A 155 4.80 4.71 13.52
C GLN A 155 6.25 5.13 13.78
N ASN A 156 6.92 4.48 14.73
CA ASN A 156 8.30 4.81 15.11
C ASN A 156 9.34 4.50 14.03
N GLN A 157 8.94 3.86 12.91
CA GLN A 157 9.82 3.69 11.75
C GLN A 157 9.78 4.89 10.78
N PHE A 158 8.89 5.86 11.01
CA PHE A 158 8.66 7.01 10.13
C PHE A 158 8.88 8.32 10.85
N GLN A 159 9.36 9.31 10.10
CA GLN A 159 9.30 10.71 10.52
C GLN A 159 7.96 11.27 10.04
N ILE A 160 7.14 11.75 10.96
CA ILE A 160 5.88 12.41 10.61
C ILE A 160 6.21 13.81 10.09
N VAL A 161 5.83 14.10 8.86
CA VAL A 161 6.10 15.38 8.19
C VAL A 161 4.87 16.26 8.13
N GLU A 162 3.68 15.65 8.12
CA GLU A 162 2.39 16.35 8.10
C GLU A 162 1.31 15.47 8.73
N ALA A 163 0.32 16.06 9.34
CA ALA A 163 -0.89 15.38 9.83
C ALA A 163 -2.11 16.19 9.41
N ASP A 164 -3.02 15.55 8.67
CA ASP A 164 -4.34 16.10 8.36
C ASP A 164 -5.30 15.75 9.50
N TRP A 165 -5.84 16.76 10.16
CA TRP A 165 -6.74 16.62 11.31
C TRP A 165 -8.21 16.55 10.90
N ASP A 166 -8.51 16.88 9.66
CA ASP A 166 -9.89 16.94 9.12
C ASP A 166 -10.21 15.68 8.29
N GLU A 167 -9.20 14.86 7.94
CA GLU A 167 -9.39 13.65 7.17
C GLU A 167 -10.00 12.52 8.02
N ARG A 168 -11.10 11.95 7.53
CA ARG A 168 -11.88 10.92 8.23
C ARG A 168 -11.60 9.49 7.70
N GLU A 169 -10.43 9.25 7.12
CA GLU A 169 -10.06 7.94 6.57
C GLU A 169 -10.18 6.82 7.61
N ALA A 170 -9.79 7.09 8.87
CA ALA A 170 -9.88 6.11 9.95
C ALA A 170 -11.34 5.68 10.21
N GLU A 171 -12.27 6.63 10.18
CA GLU A 171 -13.69 6.34 10.38
C GLU A 171 -14.24 5.47 9.25
N TRP A 172 -13.93 5.82 8.02
CA TRP A 172 -14.35 5.03 6.86
C TRP A 172 -13.74 3.61 6.89
N ARG A 173 -12.48 3.45 7.30
CA ARG A 173 -11.82 2.14 7.40
C ARG A 173 -12.35 1.25 8.51
N ILE A 174 -12.93 1.84 9.56
CA ILE A 174 -13.41 1.10 10.75
C ILE A 174 -14.92 0.88 10.70
N TRP A 175 -15.66 1.84 10.21
CA TRP A 175 -17.13 1.86 10.29
C TRP A 175 -17.83 1.70 8.94
N GLY A 176 -17.13 1.86 7.81
CA GLY A 176 -17.68 1.78 6.45
C GLY A 176 -18.34 3.06 5.98
#